data_55e6a3a7d531b38dfd193301f633ee2c
#
_entry.id   55e6a3a7d531b38dfd193301f633ee2c
#
_cell.length_a   1.000
_cell.length_b   1.000
_cell.length_c   1.000
_cell.angle_alpha   90.00
_cell.angle_beta   90.00
_cell.angle_gamma   90.00
#
_symmetry.space_group_name_H-M   'P 1'
#
loop_
_entity.id
_entity.type
_entity.pdbx_description
1 polymer ?
#
loop_
_entity_poly.entity_id
_entity_poly.type
_entity_poly.pdbx_seq_one_letter_code
_entity_poly.pdbx_strand_id
1 'polypeptide(L)'
;MGVKEQFISRAFAGGPGSLADSSRRDFLSAAAALLVALGLPSTCLAGGGQHGSGGSGQRAVVVIFGGVRRAETFAPEGIENIPHLSGDMLRSALLFADIRNEGVTAHFNAISSIFTGNWQRVDDWGKFAPTTPTLFEFFRKQLRVAQSDTWVVASNKALTSLVGASSASEYGPSYGANVVFPKQLMVAAVVNALNTGRTGNLADRARIETELQAMLEAGNYEGLGWNVLEGVNRLDPNVRSMIEDAISSFVRSGGPTSGDELTYLVSREVMRKFSPRLLVIIFSDVEVAHFGSYALHVAGIRTGDRLAYQVWRDIEADPQYKGKTTMFILPEFGRDPDGSATNGFFNHRGDAESTRSTWMMALGTAVEKPGLIERPVRHVDLCPTVAGLLGCPRMELQGVPISEFRI
;
A
#
# COMPACT_ATOMS: atom_id res chain seq x y z
N MET A 1 26.24 -24.51 2.82
CA MET A 1 25.34 -23.58 3.52
C MET A 1 25.99 -22.21 3.52
N GLY A 2 25.45 -21.31 2.72
CA GLY A 2 26.04 -19.98 2.55
C GLY A 2 25.64 -19.04 3.69
N VAL A 3 26.40 -17.97 3.86
CA VAL A 3 26.17 -16.91 4.89
C VAL A 3 24.72 -16.41 4.88
N LYS A 4 24.05 -16.44 3.74
CA LYS A 4 22.61 -16.10 3.56
C LYS A 4 21.67 -17.00 4.37
N GLU A 5 21.89 -18.31 4.38
CA GLU A 5 21.03 -19.26 5.11
C GLU A 5 21.19 -19.15 6.63
N GLN A 6 22.38 -18.83 7.10
CA GLN A 6 22.64 -18.59 8.51
C GLN A 6 21.99 -17.29 9.02
N PHE A 7 21.90 -16.26 8.19
CA PHE A 7 21.32 -14.98 8.56
C PHE A 7 19.78 -15.05 8.63
N ILE A 8 19.17 -15.70 7.66
CA ILE A 8 17.70 -15.95 7.63
C ILE A 8 17.29 -16.80 8.83
N SER A 9 18.03 -17.86 9.14
CA SER A 9 17.79 -18.73 10.31
C SER A 9 17.90 -17.98 11.64
N ARG A 10 18.81 -17.03 11.79
CA ARG A 10 18.98 -16.23 13.02
C ARG A 10 17.91 -15.14 13.18
N ALA A 11 17.46 -14.53 12.08
CA ALA A 11 16.41 -13.49 12.12
C ALA A 11 15.04 -14.03 12.54
N PHE A 12 14.78 -15.32 12.30
CA PHE A 12 13.48 -15.96 12.55
C PHE A 12 13.45 -17.03 13.65
N ALA A 13 14.58 -17.36 14.24
CA ALA A 13 14.68 -18.40 15.30
C ALA A 13 14.33 -17.91 16.71
N GLY A 14 13.95 -16.65 16.89
CA GLY A 14 13.64 -16.07 18.19
C GLY A 14 12.15 -16.00 18.46
N GLY A 15 11.68 -16.77 19.45
CA GLY A 15 10.37 -16.58 20.06
C GLY A 15 10.25 -15.20 20.76
N PRO A 16 9.05 -14.80 21.23
CA PRO A 16 8.84 -13.51 21.86
C PRO A 16 9.77 -13.36 23.09
N GLY A 17 10.69 -12.40 23.03
CA GLY A 17 11.68 -12.12 24.08
C GLY A 17 13.13 -12.41 23.72
N SER A 18 13.46 -12.72 22.44
CA SER A 18 14.82 -13.01 22.01
C SER A 18 15.65 -11.77 21.68
N LEU A 19 16.98 -11.95 21.60
CA LEU A 19 17.98 -10.91 21.25
C LEU A 19 17.68 -10.17 19.92
N ALA A 20 16.87 -10.74 19.02
CA ALA A 20 16.43 -10.10 17.77
C ALA A 20 15.47 -8.92 18.03
N ASP A 21 14.70 -8.96 19.11
CA ASP A 21 13.76 -7.89 19.47
C ASP A 21 14.50 -6.69 20.10
N SER A 22 15.56 -6.94 20.87
CA SER A 22 16.42 -5.88 21.42
C SER A 22 17.22 -5.18 20.31
N SER A 23 17.80 -5.93 19.38
CA SER A 23 18.53 -5.40 18.23
C SER A 23 17.66 -4.54 17.30
N ARG A 24 16.39 -4.93 17.09
CA ARG A 24 15.40 -4.13 16.33
C ARG A 24 15.06 -2.82 17.04
N ARG A 25 14.83 -2.86 18.36
CA ARG A 25 14.56 -1.65 19.17
C ARG A 25 15.76 -0.72 19.19
N ASP A 26 16.96 -1.25 19.35
CA ASP A 26 18.20 -0.49 19.37
C ASP A 26 18.49 0.15 18.01
N PHE A 27 18.19 -0.56 16.90
CA PHE A 27 18.29 -0.01 15.55
C PHE A 27 17.29 1.13 15.29
N LEU A 28 16.02 0.93 15.65
CA LEU A 28 15.00 1.96 15.49
C LEU A 28 15.29 3.16 16.41
N SER A 29 15.81 2.93 17.60
CA SER A 29 16.25 3.99 18.52
C SER A 29 17.47 4.74 17.98
N ALA A 30 18.42 4.06 17.35
CA ALA A 30 19.58 4.67 16.70
C ALA A 30 19.18 5.47 15.45
N ALA A 31 18.25 4.94 14.63
CA ALA A 31 17.68 5.66 13.50
C ALA A 31 16.90 6.92 13.95
N ALA A 32 16.19 6.84 15.08
CA ALA A 32 15.50 7.97 15.70
C ALA A 32 16.46 9.04 16.21
N ALA A 33 17.46 8.63 16.97
CA ALA A 33 18.50 9.52 17.49
C ALA A 33 19.25 10.24 16.34
N LEU A 34 19.42 9.54 15.23
CA LEU A 34 20.05 10.06 14.03
C LEU A 34 19.19 11.12 13.33
N LEU A 35 17.90 10.89 13.20
CA LEU A 35 16.95 11.85 12.62
C LEU A 35 16.82 13.12 13.49
N VAL A 36 16.87 12.97 14.82
CA VAL A 36 16.90 14.09 15.79
C VAL A 36 18.22 14.85 15.71
N ALA A 37 19.36 14.19 15.54
CA ALA A 37 20.68 14.81 15.40
C ALA A 37 20.84 15.61 14.08
N LEU A 38 19.99 15.34 13.09
CA LEU A 38 19.98 16.06 11.80
C LEU A 38 19.48 17.51 11.90
N GLY A 39 18.93 17.92 13.06
CA GLY A 39 18.57 19.31 13.33
C GLY A 39 17.65 19.92 12.28
N LEU A 40 16.63 19.19 11.82
CA LEU A 40 15.66 19.68 10.84
C LEU A 40 14.84 20.81 11.48
N PRO A 41 14.84 22.03 10.92
CA PRO A 41 14.11 23.15 11.50
C PRO A 41 12.61 22.94 11.38
N SER A 42 11.91 23.07 12.51
CA SER A 42 10.45 23.11 12.57
C SER A 42 9.95 24.45 12.01
N THR A 43 9.90 24.60 10.71
CA THR A 43 9.23 25.74 10.10
C THR A 43 7.81 25.34 9.70
N CYS A 44 6.84 25.83 10.46
CA CYS A 44 5.43 25.86 10.07
C CYS A 44 5.29 26.75 8.83
N LEU A 45 4.99 26.16 7.68
CA LEU A 45 4.49 26.88 6.52
C LEU A 45 3.01 26.57 6.34
N ALA A 46 2.19 27.54 6.72
CA ALA A 46 0.78 27.58 6.35
C ALA A 46 0.70 27.91 4.84
N GLY A 47 0.63 26.88 4.01
CA GLY A 47 0.36 27.01 2.57
C GLY A 47 -1.08 26.63 2.31
N GLY A 48 -2.01 27.59 2.39
CA GLY A 48 -3.38 27.44 1.92
C GLY A 48 -3.39 27.34 0.39
N GLY A 49 -3.42 26.12 -0.15
CA GLY A 49 -3.69 25.88 -1.56
C GLY A 49 -5.16 26.19 -1.85
N GLN A 50 -5.44 27.12 -2.75
CA GLN A 50 -6.79 27.33 -3.29
C GLN A 50 -7.20 26.08 -4.06
N HIS A 51 -8.18 25.36 -3.54
CA HIS A 51 -8.83 24.26 -4.25
C HIS A 51 -9.65 24.84 -5.42
N GLY A 52 -9.28 24.49 -6.64
CA GLY A 52 -10.10 24.76 -7.83
C GLY A 52 -11.47 24.08 -7.68
N SER A 53 -12.53 24.86 -7.60
CA SER A 53 -13.92 24.41 -7.48
C SER A 53 -14.43 23.92 -8.85
N GLY A 54 -14.22 22.65 -9.16
CA GLY A 54 -14.77 22.05 -10.37
C GLY A 54 -14.82 20.53 -10.27
N GLY A 55 -15.82 19.98 -9.56
CA GLY A 55 -16.04 18.55 -9.45
C GLY A 55 -16.92 18.23 -8.24
N SER A 56 -17.55 17.08 -8.23
CA SER A 56 -18.57 16.62 -7.26
C SER A 56 -18.17 16.65 -5.77
N GLY A 57 -16.99 17.07 -5.40
CA GLY A 57 -16.49 17.01 -4.01
C GLY A 57 -16.25 15.58 -3.50
N GLN A 58 -16.57 14.56 -4.28
CA GLN A 58 -16.44 13.16 -3.92
C GLN A 58 -14.97 12.74 -3.86
N ARG A 59 -14.69 11.83 -2.94
CA ARG A 59 -13.36 11.26 -2.68
C ARG A 59 -13.41 9.75 -2.74
N ALA A 60 -12.33 9.15 -3.14
CA ALA A 60 -12.13 7.70 -3.08
C ALA A 60 -10.86 7.37 -2.32
N VAL A 61 -10.98 6.43 -1.39
CA VAL A 61 -9.84 5.82 -0.71
C VAL A 61 -9.86 4.33 -1.01
N VAL A 62 -8.78 3.81 -1.58
CA VAL A 62 -8.66 2.39 -1.92
C VAL A 62 -7.54 1.79 -1.07
N VAL A 63 -7.88 0.81 -0.24
CA VAL A 63 -6.92 0.04 0.56
C VAL A 63 -6.76 -1.34 -0.06
N ILE A 64 -5.54 -1.67 -0.44
CA ILE A 64 -5.21 -2.95 -1.03
C ILE A 64 -4.33 -3.73 -0.06
N PHE A 65 -4.67 -5.00 0.12
CA PHE A 65 -3.78 -5.97 0.75
C PHE A 65 -3.02 -6.74 -0.33
N GLY A 66 -1.89 -7.30 -0.01
CA GLY A 66 -1.23 -8.30 -0.84
C GLY A 66 -2.10 -9.54 -1.04
N GLY A 67 -1.52 -10.66 -1.46
CA GLY A 67 -2.25 -11.88 -1.69
C GLY A 67 -2.82 -12.48 -0.39
N VAL A 68 -4.16 -12.54 -0.27
CA VAL A 68 -4.87 -13.06 0.91
C VAL A 68 -6.05 -13.92 0.47
N ARG A 69 -6.12 -15.16 0.95
CA ARG A 69 -7.24 -16.07 0.66
C ARG A 69 -8.47 -15.73 1.52
N ARG A 70 -9.62 -16.14 1.05
CA ARG A 70 -10.86 -16.08 1.83
C ARG A 70 -10.80 -16.97 3.07
N ALA A 71 -10.04 -18.07 3.00
CA ALA A 71 -9.83 -19.00 4.12
C ALA A 71 -9.25 -18.31 5.37
N GLU A 72 -8.36 -17.33 5.19
CA GLU A 72 -7.79 -16.56 6.31
C GLU A 72 -8.62 -15.33 6.69
N THR A 73 -9.73 -15.06 6.01
CA THR A 73 -10.53 -13.83 6.22
C THR A 73 -12.03 -14.11 6.36
N PHE A 74 -12.84 -13.98 5.30
CA PHE A 74 -14.31 -14.07 5.38
C PHE A 74 -14.87 -15.52 5.37
N ALA A 75 -14.05 -16.54 5.27
CA ALA A 75 -14.48 -17.90 5.56
C ALA A 75 -14.63 -18.11 7.08
N PRO A 76 -15.48 -19.06 7.51
CA PRO A 76 -15.73 -19.30 8.95
C PRO A 76 -14.46 -19.52 9.78
N GLU A 77 -13.46 -20.20 9.22
CA GLU A 77 -12.18 -20.51 9.87
C GLU A 77 -11.25 -19.29 10.00
N GLY A 78 -11.43 -18.27 9.16
CA GLY A 78 -10.57 -17.07 9.10
C GLY A 78 -11.18 -15.83 9.72
N ILE A 79 -12.45 -15.85 10.06
CA ILE A 79 -13.21 -14.65 10.46
C ILE A 79 -12.64 -13.95 11.69
N GLU A 80 -12.01 -14.68 12.60
CA GLU A 80 -11.37 -14.14 13.80
C GLU A 80 -10.08 -13.35 13.50
N ASN A 81 -9.53 -13.48 12.29
CA ASN A 81 -8.35 -12.73 11.88
C ASN A 81 -8.70 -11.31 11.42
N ILE A 82 -9.98 -11.03 11.16
CA ILE A 82 -10.46 -9.75 10.64
C ILE A 82 -11.62 -9.18 11.49
N PRO A 83 -11.45 -9.03 12.81
CA PRO A 83 -12.56 -8.66 13.71
C PRO A 83 -13.18 -7.29 13.38
N HIS A 84 -12.44 -6.35 12.81
CA HIS A 84 -12.97 -5.05 12.42
C HIS A 84 -13.74 -5.12 11.09
N LEU A 85 -13.15 -5.74 10.06
CA LEU A 85 -13.82 -5.92 8.76
C LEU A 85 -15.07 -6.77 8.90
N SER A 86 -15.02 -7.87 9.66
CA SER A 86 -16.17 -8.77 9.86
C SER A 86 -17.20 -8.27 10.89
N GLY A 87 -16.80 -7.33 11.73
CA GLY A 87 -17.62 -6.79 12.82
C GLY A 87 -18.19 -5.42 12.50
N ASP A 88 -17.54 -4.38 13.02
CA ASP A 88 -18.07 -3.02 12.99
C ASP A 88 -18.23 -2.45 11.59
N MET A 89 -17.28 -2.74 10.69
CA MET A 89 -17.30 -2.22 9.33
C MET A 89 -18.37 -2.91 8.47
N LEU A 90 -18.54 -4.23 8.62
CA LEU A 90 -19.47 -5.01 7.81
C LEU A 90 -20.93 -4.51 7.92
N ARG A 91 -21.32 -3.99 9.07
CA ARG A 91 -22.69 -3.51 9.31
C ARG A 91 -23.12 -2.35 8.41
N SER A 92 -22.15 -1.56 7.94
CA SER A 92 -22.38 -0.40 7.06
C SER A 92 -21.77 -0.61 5.67
N ALA A 93 -21.25 -1.79 5.39
CA ALA A 93 -20.54 -2.10 4.16
C ALA A 93 -21.38 -2.83 3.14
N LEU A 94 -20.98 -2.69 1.89
CA LEU A 94 -21.33 -3.60 0.80
C LEU A 94 -20.15 -4.57 0.61
N LEU A 95 -20.37 -5.85 0.90
CA LEU A 95 -19.35 -6.90 0.77
C LEU A 95 -19.58 -7.68 -0.51
N PHE A 96 -18.60 -7.65 -1.40
CA PHE A 96 -18.53 -8.50 -2.59
C PHE A 96 -17.74 -9.75 -2.22
N ALA A 97 -18.42 -10.90 -2.25
CA ALA A 97 -17.84 -12.17 -1.81
C ALA A 97 -16.91 -12.80 -2.87
N ASP A 98 -17.01 -12.42 -4.13
CA ASP A 98 -16.26 -13.02 -5.23
C ASP A 98 -15.70 -11.93 -6.16
N ILE A 99 -14.49 -11.50 -5.88
CA ILE A 99 -13.71 -10.61 -6.74
C ILE A 99 -12.69 -11.44 -7.51
N ARG A 100 -12.75 -11.38 -8.85
CA ARG A 100 -11.97 -12.24 -9.73
C ARG A 100 -10.81 -11.56 -10.42
N ASN A 101 -9.64 -12.14 -10.28
CA ASN A 101 -8.50 -11.85 -11.13
C ASN A 101 -8.45 -12.87 -12.28
N GLU A 102 -8.90 -12.47 -13.46
CA GLU A 102 -8.86 -13.28 -14.69
C GLU A 102 -7.52 -13.11 -15.43
N GLY A 103 -6.68 -12.19 -14.98
CA GLY A 103 -5.36 -11.91 -15.52
C GLY A 103 -4.25 -12.72 -14.86
N VAL A 104 -3.05 -12.16 -14.83
CA VAL A 104 -1.88 -12.73 -14.17
C VAL A 104 -1.93 -12.43 -12.67
N THR A 105 -1.84 -13.45 -11.84
CA THR A 105 -1.80 -13.36 -10.37
C THR A 105 -0.38 -13.04 -9.88
N ALA A 106 0.19 -11.96 -10.38
CA ALA A 106 1.45 -11.39 -9.94
C ALA A 106 1.22 -9.93 -9.54
N HIS A 107 1.89 -9.45 -8.52
CA HIS A 107 1.65 -8.16 -7.89
C HIS A 107 1.57 -7.00 -8.91
N PHE A 108 2.60 -6.82 -9.74
CA PHE A 108 2.61 -5.76 -10.76
C PHE A 108 1.45 -5.87 -11.75
N ASN A 109 1.16 -7.08 -12.20
CA ASN A 109 0.09 -7.34 -13.15
C ASN A 109 -1.28 -7.07 -12.53
N ALA A 110 -1.53 -7.57 -11.32
CA ALA A 110 -2.79 -7.39 -10.61
C ALA A 110 -3.05 -5.91 -10.29
N ILE A 111 -2.09 -5.24 -9.62
CA ILE A 111 -2.21 -3.82 -9.26
C ILE A 111 -2.36 -2.95 -10.51
N SER A 112 -1.57 -3.19 -11.56
CA SER A 112 -1.70 -2.46 -12.82
C SER A 112 -3.07 -2.69 -13.47
N SER A 113 -3.60 -3.93 -13.44
CA SER A 113 -4.92 -4.24 -13.98
C SER A 113 -6.04 -3.54 -13.21
N ILE A 114 -5.96 -3.53 -11.88
CA ILE A 114 -6.91 -2.83 -11.01
C ILE A 114 -6.98 -1.34 -11.35
N PHE A 115 -5.84 -0.67 -11.54
CA PHE A 115 -5.80 0.78 -11.73
C PHE A 115 -5.82 1.24 -13.18
N THR A 116 -5.71 0.33 -14.17
CA THR A 116 -5.93 0.67 -15.57
C THR A 116 -7.31 0.29 -16.09
N GLY A 117 -8.04 -0.58 -15.36
CA GLY A 117 -9.29 -1.17 -15.84
C GLY A 117 -9.11 -2.11 -17.04
N ASN A 118 -7.88 -2.55 -17.30
CA ASN A 118 -7.53 -3.46 -18.38
C ASN A 118 -6.56 -4.52 -17.85
N TRP A 119 -6.71 -5.77 -18.29
CA TRP A 119 -5.77 -6.82 -17.94
C TRP A 119 -4.37 -6.50 -18.45
N GLN A 120 -3.45 -6.31 -17.54
CA GLN A 120 -2.07 -5.98 -17.84
C GLN A 120 -1.18 -7.22 -17.79
N ARG A 121 -0.22 -7.25 -18.71
CA ARG A 121 0.91 -8.19 -18.68
C ARG A 121 2.20 -7.39 -18.70
N VAL A 122 2.52 -6.80 -17.57
CA VAL A 122 3.83 -6.19 -17.32
C VAL A 122 4.80 -7.27 -16.84
N ASP A 123 6.09 -7.01 -16.81
CA ASP A 123 7.03 -8.00 -16.29
C ASP A 123 6.84 -8.19 -14.76
N ASP A 124 7.20 -9.36 -14.27
CA ASP A 124 7.06 -9.71 -12.84
C ASP A 124 8.00 -8.92 -11.93
N TRP A 125 8.87 -8.10 -12.48
CA TRP A 125 9.89 -7.35 -11.76
C TRP A 125 9.61 -5.85 -11.70
N GLY A 126 8.50 -5.40 -12.26
CA GLY A 126 8.09 -4.01 -12.26
C GLY A 126 9.03 -3.08 -13.02
N LYS A 127 9.64 -3.54 -14.10
CA LYS A 127 10.52 -2.73 -14.94
C LYS A 127 9.77 -1.85 -15.92
N PHE A 128 8.55 -2.26 -16.30
CA PHE A 128 7.75 -1.58 -17.30
C PHE A 128 6.48 -1.00 -16.69
N ALA A 129 6.18 0.25 -17.02
CA ALA A 129 4.92 0.88 -16.67
C ALA A 129 3.75 0.21 -17.43
N PRO A 130 2.52 0.28 -16.91
CA PRO A 130 1.33 -0.12 -17.67
C PRO A 130 1.30 0.55 -19.04
N THR A 131 0.79 -0.15 -20.05
CA THR A 131 0.71 0.38 -21.42
C THR A 131 -0.52 1.24 -21.66
N THR A 132 -1.52 1.10 -20.80
CA THR A 132 -2.77 1.89 -20.84
C THR A 132 -2.81 2.86 -19.68
N PRO A 133 -3.48 4.02 -19.84
CA PRO A 133 -3.55 5.03 -18.78
C PRO A 133 -4.13 4.48 -17.48
N THR A 134 -3.61 4.95 -16.37
CA THR A 134 -4.10 4.61 -15.04
C THR A 134 -5.27 5.49 -14.62
N LEU A 135 -6.04 5.05 -13.63
CA LEU A 135 -7.09 5.82 -12.98
C LEU A 135 -6.61 7.24 -12.56
N PHE A 136 -5.38 7.34 -12.07
CA PHE A 136 -4.79 8.62 -11.65
C PHE A 136 -4.64 9.58 -12.82
N GLU A 137 -4.17 9.08 -13.95
CA GLU A 137 -3.96 9.85 -15.17
C GLU A 137 -5.30 10.29 -15.78
N PHE A 138 -6.29 9.39 -15.81
CA PHE A 138 -7.65 9.74 -16.24
C PHE A 138 -8.21 10.85 -15.36
N PHE A 139 -8.16 10.68 -14.06
CA PHE A 139 -8.71 11.63 -13.10
C PHE A 139 -8.04 13.01 -13.23
N ARG A 140 -6.70 13.03 -13.30
CA ARG A 140 -5.95 14.28 -13.40
C ARG A 140 -6.15 14.99 -14.74
N LYS A 141 -6.06 14.27 -15.85
CA LYS A 141 -6.17 14.86 -17.19
C LYS A 141 -7.57 15.33 -17.48
N GLN A 142 -8.57 14.49 -17.25
CA GLN A 142 -9.94 14.78 -17.64
C GLN A 142 -10.62 15.83 -16.75
N LEU A 143 -10.35 15.79 -15.44
CA LEU A 143 -10.94 16.76 -14.51
C LEU A 143 -10.02 17.93 -14.18
N ARG A 144 -8.82 17.98 -14.76
CA ARG A 144 -7.80 19.02 -14.55
C ARG A 144 -7.47 19.25 -13.08
N VAL A 145 -7.44 18.17 -12.29
CA VAL A 145 -7.11 18.24 -10.87
C VAL A 145 -5.59 18.27 -10.65
N ALA A 146 -5.19 18.83 -9.53
CA ALA A 146 -3.78 18.95 -9.17
C ALA A 146 -3.14 17.58 -8.86
N GLN A 147 -1.83 17.49 -8.92
CA GLN A 147 -1.13 16.26 -8.54
C GLN A 147 -1.32 15.94 -7.05
N SER A 148 -1.46 16.96 -6.20
CA SER A 148 -1.76 16.81 -4.78
C SER A 148 -3.09 16.12 -4.48
N ASP A 149 -3.99 16.01 -5.47
CA ASP A 149 -5.27 15.30 -5.33
C ASP A 149 -5.14 13.77 -5.53
N THR A 150 -3.98 13.27 -5.96
CA THR A 150 -3.78 11.85 -6.29
C THR A 150 -2.53 11.29 -5.63
N TRP A 151 -2.70 10.25 -4.80
CA TRP A 151 -1.62 9.63 -4.05
C TRP A 151 -1.69 8.12 -4.05
N VAL A 152 -0.51 7.52 -4.08
CA VAL A 152 -0.27 6.10 -3.75
C VAL A 152 0.75 6.05 -2.63
N VAL A 153 0.39 5.44 -1.51
CA VAL A 153 1.30 5.20 -0.38
C VAL A 153 1.37 3.69 -0.17
N ALA A 154 2.54 3.11 -0.34
CA ALA A 154 2.70 1.65 -0.33
C ALA A 154 3.87 1.19 0.52
N SER A 155 3.68 0.12 1.28
CA SER A 155 4.72 -0.44 2.15
C SER A 155 5.84 -1.13 1.37
N ASN A 156 5.60 -1.56 0.13
CA ASN A 156 6.61 -2.19 -0.70
C ASN A 156 6.68 -1.59 -2.11
N LYS A 157 7.86 -1.07 -2.48
CA LYS A 157 8.12 -0.49 -3.80
C LYS A 157 8.00 -1.54 -4.92
N ALA A 158 8.47 -2.75 -4.68
CA ALA A 158 8.48 -3.80 -5.68
C ALA A 158 7.08 -4.15 -6.19
N LEU A 159 6.03 -3.90 -5.38
CA LEU A 159 4.66 -4.27 -5.76
C LEU A 159 3.93 -3.17 -6.55
N THR A 160 4.38 -1.90 -6.47
CA THR A 160 3.54 -0.77 -6.89
C THR A 160 4.27 0.34 -7.64
N SER A 161 5.58 0.18 -7.88
CA SER A 161 6.44 1.28 -8.35
C SER A 161 5.95 1.97 -9.65
N LEU A 162 5.21 1.27 -10.49
CA LEU A 162 4.83 1.74 -11.81
C LEU A 162 3.34 2.09 -11.95
N VAL A 163 2.53 1.84 -10.91
CA VAL A 163 1.08 2.05 -11.00
C VAL A 163 0.69 3.55 -11.01
N GLY A 164 1.56 4.41 -10.54
CA GLY A 164 1.30 5.85 -10.49
C GLY A 164 1.17 6.52 -11.86
N ALA A 165 1.76 5.94 -12.91
CA ALA A 165 1.71 6.46 -14.28
C ALA A 165 1.89 5.34 -15.30
N SER A 166 1.40 5.55 -16.52
CA SER A 166 1.56 4.64 -17.65
C SER A 166 2.66 5.09 -18.63
N SER A 167 2.90 4.27 -19.64
CA SER A 167 3.69 4.62 -20.83
C SER A 167 2.86 5.15 -22.00
N ALA A 168 1.58 5.36 -21.82
CA ALA A 168 0.68 5.87 -22.86
C ALA A 168 1.07 7.29 -23.28
N SER A 169 1.19 7.54 -24.60
CA SER A 169 1.80 8.74 -25.17
C SER A 169 1.11 10.06 -24.79
N GLU A 170 -0.21 10.04 -24.60
CA GLU A 170 -0.98 11.23 -24.24
C GLU A 170 -1.17 11.43 -22.73
N TYR A 171 -0.64 10.55 -21.92
CA TYR A 171 -0.78 10.50 -20.48
C TYR A 171 0.61 10.49 -19.80
N GLY A 172 1.00 9.43 -19.15
CA GLY A 172 2.32 9.25 -18.58
C GLY A 172 2.57 10.08 -17.31
N PRO A 173 3.82 10.27 -16.92
CA PRO A 173 4.21 10.88 -15.64
C PRO A 173 3.66 12.29 -15.39
N SER A 174 3.38 13.05 -16.45
CA SER A 174 2.79 14.41 -16.34
C SER A 174 1.43 14.41 -15.67
N TYR A 175 0.69 13.33 -15.79
CA TYR A 175 -0.62 13.12 -15.18
C TYR A 175 -0.60 12.06 -14.08
N GLY A 176 0.56 11.54 -13.74
CA GLY A 176 0.72 10.48 -12.73
C GLY A 176 0.42 10.96 -11.30
N ALA A 177 0.20 9.99 -10.40
CA ALA A 177 0.03 10.23 -8.97
C ALA A 177 1.35 10.58 -8.28
N ASN A 178 1.26 11.17 -7.08
CA ASN A 178 2.35 11.12 -6.12
C ASN A 178 2.46 9.68 -5.57
N VAL A 179 3.64 9.07 -5.71
CA VAL A 179 3.88 7.72 -5.22
C VAL A 179 4.92 7.75 -4.13
N VAL A 180 4.58 7.20 -2.96
CA VAL A 180 5.41 7.25 -1.76
C VAL A 180 5.62 5.86 -1.19
N PHE A 181 6.86 5.54 -0.89
CA PHE A 181 7.29 4.32 -0.21
C PHE A 181 7.95 4.67 1.12
N PRO A 182 7.19 4.71 2.23
CA PRO A 182 7.69 5.19 3.52
C PRO A 182 8.94 4.46 4.01
N LYS A 183 8.99 3.15 3.83
CA LYS A 183 10.14 2.32 4.21
C LYS A 183 11.43 2.73 3.48
N GLN A 184 11.32 3.06 2.19
CA GLN A 184 12.48 3.51 1.41
C GLN A 184 12.95 4.92 1.79
N LEU A 185 12.01 5.81 2.10
CA LEU A 185 12.36 7.15 2.59
C LEU A 185 13.10 7.07 3.93
N MET A 186 12.66 6.21 4.82
CA MET A 186 13.34 5.96 6.08
C MET A 186 14.78 5.47 5.84
N VAL A 187 14.96 4.49 4.97
CA VAL A 187 16.28 3.96 4.63
C VAL A 187 17.16 5.04 3.98
N ALA A 188 16.62 5.81 3.03
CA ALA A 188 17.37 6.88 2.37
C ALA A 188 17.82 7.96 3.36
N ALA A 189 16.97 8.34 4.32
CA ALA A 189 17.32 9.30 5.36
C ALA A 189 18.48 8.80 6.23
N VAL A 190 18.45 7.52 6.62
CA VAL A 190 19.52 6.92 7.41
C VAL A 190 20.82 6.80 6.61
N VAL A 191 20.77 6.33 5.36
CA VAL A 191 21.95 6.25 4.48
C VAL A 191 22.57 7.65 4.27
N ASN A 192 21.78 8.68 4.07
CA ASN A 192 22.26 10.04 3.93
C ASN A 192 22.97 10.54 5.21
N ALA A 193 22.40 10.22 6.37
CA ALA A 193 23.01 10.57 7.65
C ALA A 193 24.36 9.86 7.87
N LEU A 194 24.45 8.58 7.49
CA LEU A 194 25.71 7.82 7.52
C LEU A 194 26.77 8.45 6.62
N ASN A 195 26.39 8.85 5.41
CA ASN A 195 27.31 9.43 4.44
C ASN A 195 27.78 10.85 4.80
N THR A 196 26.99 11.60 5.56
CA THR A 196 27.35 12.96 6.01
C THR A 196 28.21 12.98 7.27
N GLY A 197 28.65 11.83 7.77
CA GLY A 197 29.53 11.72 8.95
C GLY A 197 28.87 12.10 10.28
N ARG A 198 27.55 12.22 10.30
CA ARG A 198 26.75 12.57 11.49
C ARG A 198 26.48 11.36 12.42
N THR A 199 27.02 10.22 12.10
CA THR A 199 26.95 8.99 12.90
C THR A 199 28.27 8.74 13.59
N GLY A 200 28.22 8.21 14.81
CA GLY A 200 29.36 7.88 15.65
C GLY A 200 30.48 7.05 15.01
N ASN A 201 31.01 6.08 15.67
CA ASN A 201 32.20 5.36 15.19
C ASN A 201 31.92 4.48 13.95
N LEU A 202 32.99 4.08 13.26
CA LEU A 202 32.97 3.25 12.05
C LEU A 202 32.26 1.90 12.23
N ALA A 203 32.31 1.31 13.43
CA ALA A 203 31.68 0.01 13.71
C ALA A 203 30.15 0.13 13.76
N ASP A 204 29.61 1.20 14.36
CA ASP A 204 28.17 1.47 14.36
C ASP A 204 27.66 1.75 12.93
N ARG A 205 28.44 2.46 12.14
CA ARG A 205 28.15 2.71 10.74
C ARG A 205 28.01 1.42 9.93
N ALA A 206 28.99 0.52 10.01
CA ALA A 206 28.97 -0.74 9.28
C ALA A 206 27.80 -1.64 9.71
N ARG A 207 27.46 -1.66 11.02
CA ARG A 207 26.31 -2.38 11.55
C ARG A 207 25.00 -1.83 10.99
N ILE A 208 24.81 -0.53 11.02
CA ILE A 208 23.60 0.14 10.50
C ILE A 208 23.44 -0.10 8.99
N GLU A 209 24.53 -0.01 8.22
CA GLU A 209 24.51 -0.31 6.77
C GLU A 209 24.07 -1.77 6.51
N THR A 210 24.59 -2.71 7.29
CA THR A 210 24.23 -4.14 7.16
C THR A 210 22.76 -4.40 7.51
N GLU A 211 22.25 -3.80 8.60
CA GLU A 211 20.85 -3.94 9.01
C GLU A 211 19.89 -3.27 8.00
N LEU A 212 20.27 -2.12 7.46
CA LEU A 212 19.54 -1.45 6.40
C LEU A 212 19.46 -2.28 5.13
N GLN A 213 20.59 -2.87 4.73
CA GLN A 213 20.65 -3.74 3.57
C GLN A 213 19.75 -4.97 3.77
N ALA A 214 19.80 -5.60 4.94
CA ALA A 214 18.93 -6.72 5.28
C ALA A 214 17.43 -6.34 5.28
N MET A 215 17.07 -5.15 5.78
CA MET A 215 15.69 -4.64 5.73
C MET A 215 15.23 -4.39 4.29
N LEU A 216 16.10 -3.85 3.44
CA LEU A 216 15.82 -3.64 2.02
C LEU A 216 15.63 -4.96 1.29
N GLU A 217 16.52 -5.92 1.53
CA GLU A 217 16.45 -7.25 0.92
C GLU A 217 15.22 -8.03 1.38
N ALA A 218 14.86 -7.98 2.67
CA ALA A 218 13.66 -8.60 3.19
C ALA A 218 12.37 -7.98 2.62
N GLY A 219 12.40 -6.68 2.28
CA GLY A 219 11.27 -5.99 1.65
C GLY A 219 11.22 -6.13 0.13
N ASN A 220 12.26 -6.69 -0.48
CA ASN A 220 12.44 -6.78 -1.92
C ASN A 220 12.53 -8.24 -2.40
N TYR A 221 11.74 -9.15 -1.81
CA TYR A 221 11.78 -10.55 -2.20
C TYR A 221 11.61 -10.77 -3.71
N GLU A 222 10.79 -9.94 -4.37
CA GLU A 222 10.58 -9.92 -5.81
C GLU A 222 11.33 -8.75 -6.51
N GLY A 223 12.04 -7.91 -5.78
CA GLY A 223 12.67 -6.70 -6.30
C GLY A 223 14.19 -6.80 -6.38
N LEU A 224 14.71 -6.87 -7.59
CA LEU A 224 16.13 -6.76 -7.86
C LEU A 224 16.63 -5.33 -7.68
N GLY A 225 17.69 -5.16 -6.89
CA GLY A 225 18.72 -4.10 -6.97
C GLY A 225 18.26 -2.69 -7.34
N TRP A 226 17.24 -2.16 -6.69
CA TRP A 226 16.79 -0.80 -6.98
C TRP A 226 17.70 0.23 -6.33
N ASN A 227 18.03 1.26 -7.09
CA ASN A 227 18.68 2.43 -6.52
C ASN A 227 17.66 3.18 -5.61
N VAL A 228 17.81 2.99 -4.31
CA VAL A 228 16.92 3.56 -3.29
C VAL A 228 16.78 5.09 -3.42
N LEU A 229 17.85 5.75 -3.91
CA LEU A 229 17.91 7.20 -4.01
C LEU A 229 17.12 7.76 -5.22
N GLU A 230 16.88 6.97 -6.27
CA GLU A 230 16.17 7.46 -7.46
C GLU A 230 14.70 7.82 -7.19
N GLY A 231 14.01 7.05 -6.35
CA GLY A 231 12.61 7.33 -6.00
C GLY A 231 12.45 8.55 -5.10
N VAL A 232 13.41 8.78 -4.20
CA VAL A 232 13.40 9.87 -3.23
C VAL A 232 13.62 11.23 -3.90
N ASN A 233 14.42 11.28 -4.94
CA ASN A 233 14.75 12.53 -5.65
C ASN A 233 13.61 13.08 -6.51
N ARG A 234 12.52 12.32 -6.71
CA ARG A 234 11.35 12.73 -7.51
C ARG A 234 10.26 13.42 -6.69
N LEU A 235 10.35 13.38 -5.36
CA LEU A 235 9.38 14.04 -4.51
C LEU A 235 9.67 15.54 -4.40
N ASP A 236 8.61 16.34 -4.40
CA ASP A 236 8.69 17.74 -4.04
C ASP A 236 9.36 17.89 -2.66
N PRO A 237 10.30 18.83 -2.48
CA PRO A 237 11.03 18.99 -1.22
C PRO A 237 10.14 19.19 0.01
N ASN A 238 8.99 19.86 -0.11
CA ASN A 238 8.05 20.03 0.99
C ASN A 238 7.34 18.74 1.35
N VAL A 239 6.98 17.95 0.32
CA VAL A 239 6.40 16.61 0.50
C VAL A 239 7.41 15.68 1.18
N ARG A 240 8.66 15.72 0.73
CA ARG A 240 9.73 14.94 1.33
C ARG A 240 9.95 15.30 2.80
N SER A 241 10.07 16.59 3.12
CA SER A 241 10.23 17.07 4.51
C SER A 241 9.07 16.61 5.40
N MET A 242 7.82 16.72 4.90
CA MET A 242 6.65 16.28 5.63
C MET A 242 6.72 14.78 5.96
N ILE A 243 7.15 13.96 5.02
CA ILE A 243 7.23 12.51 5.22
C ILE A 243 8.36 12.17 6.19
N GLU A 244 9.49 12.87 6.10
CA GLU A 244 10.61 12.74 7.04
C GLU A 244 10.19 13.12 8.47
N ASP A 245 9.37 14.18 8.63
CA ASP A 245 8.80 14.58 9.92
C ASP A 245 7.82 13.53 10.48
N ALA A 246 6.97 12.95 9.61
CA ALA A 246 6.05 11.89 9.99
C ALA A 246 6.80 10.63 10.44
N ILE A 247 7.84 10.23 9.70
CA ILE A 247 8.73 9.12 10.07
C ILE A 247 9.43 9.40 11.39
N SER A 248 9.94 10.61 11.59
CA SER A 248 10.63 11.00 12.83
C SER A 248 9.69 10.98 14.04
N SER A 249 8.45 11.46 13.86
CA SER A 249 7.42 11.41 14.90
C SER A 249 7.09 9.97 15.30
N PHE A 250 6.98 9.12 14.33
CA PHE A 250 6.68 7.72 14.43
C PHE A 250 7.77 6.93 15.17
N VAL A 251 9.02 7.16 14.81
CA VAL A 251 10.17 6.55 15.51
C VAL A 251 10.25 7.02 16.97
N ARG A 252 9.96 8.29 17.26
CA ARG A 252 9.93 8.83 18.62
C ARG A 252 8.81 8.26 19.50
N SER A 253 7.69 7.85 18.91
CA SER A 253 6.56 7.29 19.67
C SER A 253 6.74 5.84 20.15
N GLY A 254 7.93 5.28 19.99
CA GLY A 254 8.21 3.89 20.35
C GLY A 254 8.01 2.91 19.20
N GLY A 255 7.75 3.45 18.04
CA GLY A 255 7.76 2.90 16.71
C GLY A 255 6.97 1.62 16.47
N PRO A 256 6.50 1.44 15.27
CA PRO A 256 5.87 0.21 14.89
C PRO A 256 6.89 -0.84 14.55
N THR A 257 6.33 -1.95 14.46
CA THR A 257 7.03 -3.18 14.16
C THR A 257 6.85 -3.60 12.71
N SER A 258 6.10 -2.82 11.90
CA SER A 258 5.74 -3.27 10.54
C SER A 258 5.79 -2.14 9.49
N GLY A 259 6.01 -2.55 8.23
CA GLY A 259 5.98 -1.64 7.08
C GLY A 259 4.58 -1.07 6.82
N ASP A 260 3.55 -1.84 7.09
CA ASP A 260 2.16 -1.42 6.90
C ASP A 260 1.74 -0.36 7.92
N GLU A 261 2.17 -0.46 9.18
CA GLU A 261 1.94 0.59 10.18
C GLU A 261 2.59 1.92 9.79
N LEU A 262 3.83 1.89 9.28
CA LEU A 262 4.50 3.08 8.76
C LEU A 262 3.75 3.66 7.56
N THR A 263 3.25 2.80 6.68
CA THR A 263 2.46 3.19 5.51
C THR A 263 1.15 3.86 5.91
N TYR A 264 0.45 3.31 6.91
CA TYR A 264 -0.74 3.95 7.47
C TYR A 264 -0.42 5.34 8.05
N LEU A 265 0.64 5.47 8.84
CA LEU A 265 1.01 6.76 9.45
C LEU A 265 1.26 7.84 8.38
N VAL A 266 2.03 7.50 7.34
CA VAL A 266 2.30 8.44 6.24
C VAL A 266 1.02 8.75 5.46
N SER A 267 0.16 7.76 5.23
CA SER A 267 -1.14 7.97 4.57
C SER A 267 -2.02 8.94 5.35
N ARG A 268 -2.07 8.81 6.67
CA ARG A 268 -2.79 9.71 7.56
C ARG A 268 -2.26 11.15 7.48
N GLU A 269 -0.93 11.34 7.43
CA GLU A 269 -0.34 12.68 7.25
C GLU A 269 -0.64 13.25 5.86
N VAL A 270 -0.64 12.42 4.81
CA VAL A 270 -1.07 12.81 3.46
C VAL A 270 -2.54 13.26 3.48
N MET A 271 -3.42 12.48 4.11
CA MET A 271 -4.83 12.84 4.28
C MET A 271 -4.97 14.20 4.97
N ARG A 272 -4.31 14.38 6.10
CA ARG A 272 -4.38 15.59 6.92
C ARG A 272 -3.87 16.85 6.21
N LYS A 273 -2.76 16.74 5.45
CA LYS A 273 -2.10 17.91 4.83
C LYS A 273 -2.62 18.24 3.44
N PHE A 274 -2.91 17.24 2.63
CA PHE A 274 -3.26 17.44 1.22
C PHE A 274 -4.74 17.18 0.93
N SER A 275 -5.42 16.49 1.81
CA SER A 275 -6.83 16.09 1.62
C SER A 275 -7.11 15.56 0.21
N PRO A 276 -6.33 14.57 -0.30
CA PRO A 276 -6.46 14.10 -1.67
C PRO A 276 -7.87 13.60 -1.99
N ARG A 277 -8.27 13.75 -3.26
CA ARG A 277 -9.53 13.22 -3.76
C ARG A 277 -9.44 11.73 -4.10
N LEU A 278 -8.25 11.26 -4.47
CA LEU A 278 -7.96 9.85 -4.74
C LEU A 278 -6.71 9.43 -3.99
N LEU A 279 -6.88 8.58 -2.99
CA LEU A 279 -5.80 8.00 -2.20
C LEU A 279 -5.83 6.49 -2.31
N VAL A 280 -4.69 5.90 -2.67
CA VAL A 280 -4.47 4.46 -2.64
C VAL A 280 -3.44 4.13 -1.57
N ILE A 281 -3.78 3.19 -0.70
CA ILE A 281 -2.92 2.69 0.37
C ILE A 281 -2.71 1.20 0.13
N ILE A 282 -1.45 0.74 0.07
CA ILE A 282 -1.14 -0.65 -0.19
C ILE A 282 -0.33 -1.23 0.95
N PHE A 283 -0.91 -2.22 1.62
CA PHE A 283 -0.33 -3.00 2.71
C PHE A 283 0.25 -4.30 2.16
N SER A 284 1.49 -4.62 2.52
CA SER A 284 2.22 -5.76 1.96
C SER A 284 2.88 -6.66 3.00
N ASP A 285 2.67 -6.45 4.30
CA ASP A 285 3.28 -7.29 5.34
C ASP A 285 2.78 -8.75 5.26
N VAL A 286 1.61 -8.99 4.65
CA VAL A 286 1.08 -10.33 4.35
C VAL A 286 1.98 -11.13 3.40
N GLU A 287 2.84 -10.47 2.61
CA GLU A 287 3.73 -11.10 1.64
C GLU A 287 4.89 -11.88 2.29
N VAL A 288 5.02 -11.79 3.60
CA VAL A 288 5.87 -12.71 4.40
C VAL A 288 5.49 -14.19 4.18
N ALA A 289 4.32 -14.48 3.64
CA ALA A 289 3.89 -15.80 3.21
C ALA A 289 4.91 -16.46 2.26
N HIS A 290 5.57 -15.71 1.38
CA HIS A 290 6.61 -16.22 0.47
C HIS A 290 7.80 -16.84 1.20
N PHE A 291 8.00 -16.49 2.46
CA PHE A 291 9.04 -17.09 3.32
C PHE A 291 8.53 -18.29 4.13
N GLY A 292 7.31 -18.74 3.89
CA GLY A 292 6.74 -19.93 4.52
C GLY A 292 6.25 -19.73 5.96
N SER A 293 6.13 -18.50 6.44
CA SER A 293 5.65 -18.25 7.79
C SER A 293 4.15 -17.94 7.82
N TYR A 294 3.33 -18.97 8.02
CA TYR A 294 1.88 -18.81 8.13
C TYR A 294 1.47 -17.92 9.30
N ALA A 295 2.12 -18.08 10.46
CA ALA A 295 1.83 -17.26 11.64
C ALA A 295 2.07 -15.77 11.40
N LEU A 296 3.15 -15.41 10.70
CA LEU A 296 3.43 -14.02 10.34
C LEU A 296 2.51 -13.51 9.23
N HIS A 297 2.10 -14.37 8.30
CA HIS A 297 1.09 -14.03 7.30
C HIS A 297 -0.24 -13.66 7.97
N VAL A 298 -0.73 -14.49 8.89
CA VAL A 298 -1.94 -14.19 9.68
C VAL A 298 -1.78 -12.92 10.53
N ALA A 299 -0.61 -12.71 11.13
CA ALA A 299 -0.32 -11.48 11.86
C ALA A 299 -0.39 -10.24 10.94
N GLY A 300 0.09 -10.36 9.69
CA GLY A 300 -0.04 -9.34 8.65
C GLY A 300 -1.51 -9.06 8.31
N ILE A 301 -2.34 -10.09 8.17
CA ILE A 301 -3.79 -9.94 7.94
C ILE A 301 -4.45 -9.19 9.10
N ARG A 302 -4.18 -9.56 10.35
CA ARG A 302 -4.71 -8.89 11.55
C ARG A 302 -4.25 -7.42 11.63
N THR A 303 -3.01 -7.15 11.25
CA THR A 303 -2.49 -5.79 11.16
C THR A 303 -3.23 -4.99 10.08
N GLY A 304 -3.40 -5.56 8.88
CA GLY A 304 -4.15 -4.94 7.79
C GLY A 304 -5.61 -4.62 8.15
N ASP A 305 -6.30 -5.57 8.79
CA ASP A 305 -7.67 -5.38 9.33
C ASP A 305 -7.75 -4.16 10.26
N ARG A 306 -6.87 -4.11 11.26
CA ARG A 306 -6.80 -2.99 12.21
C ARG A 306 -6.49 -1.67 11.52
N LEU A 307 -5.54 -1.65 10.59
CA LEU A 307 -5.14 -0.43 9.89
C LEU A 307 -6.21 0.06 8.91
N ALA A 308 -6.89 -0.83 8.19
CA ALA A 308 -8.03 -0.46 7.35
C ALA A 308 -9.16 0.17 8.19
N TYR A 309 -9.44 -0.38 9.36
CA TYR A 309 -10.38 0.21 10.31
C TYR A 309 -9.93 1.61 10.79
N GLN A 310 -8.65 1.79 11.07
CA GLN A 310 -8.12 3.10 11.46
C GLN A 310 -8.25 4.13 10.33
N VAL A 311 -7.98 3.76 9.07
CA VAL A 311 -8.22 4.62 7.90
C VAL A 311 -9.70 5.02 7.82
N TRP A 312 -10.62 4.07 8.02
CA TRP A 312 -12.05 4.38 8.05
C TRP A 312 -12.42 5.34 9.19
N ARG A 313 -11.86 5.15 10.37
CA ARG A 313 -12.06 6.06 11.50
C ARG A 313 -11.51 7.47 11.23
N ASP A 314 -10.37 7.59 10.56
CA ASP A 314 -9.81 8.89 10.16
C ASP A 314 -10.72 9.58 9.12
N ILE A 315 -11.28 8.83 8.15
CA ILE A 315 -12.29 9.34 7.20
C ILE A 315 -13.51 9.89 7.92
N GLU A 316 -14.03 9.17 8.90
CA GLU A 316 -15.24 9.57 9.65
C GLU A 316 -14.98 10.73 10.64
N ALA A 317 -13.73 10.91 11.06
CA ALA A 317 -13.37 11.99 11.99
C ALA A 317 -13.02 13.31 11.28
N ASP A 318 -12.57 13.28 10.03
CA ASP A 318 -12.13 14.47 9.30
C ASP A 318 -13.27 15.07 8.45
N PRO A 319 -13.66 16.34 8.67
CA PRO A 319 -14.72 17.02 7.90
C PRO A 319 -14.43 17.12 6.38
N GLN A 320 -13.17 17.02 5.96
CA GLN A 320 -12.81 17.00 4.54
C GLN A 320 -13.22 15.69 3.85
N TYR A 321 -13.33 14.60 4.62
CA TYR A 321 -13.64 13.25 4.12
C TYR A 321 -15.04 12.78 4.47
N LYS A 322 -15.48 13.05 5.70
CA LYS A 322 -16.77 12.60 6.22
C LYS A 322 -17.92 12.99 5.32
N GLY A 323 -18.76 12.01 4.98
CA GLY A 323 -19.92 12.22 4.11
C GLY A 323 -19.60 12.58 2.65
N LYS A 324 -18.33 12.43 2.23
CA LYS A 324 -17.87 12.74 0.87
C LYS A 324 -17.01 11.61 0.29
N THR A 325 -16.76 10.56 1.06
CA THR A 325 -15.78 9.53 0.72
C THR A 325 -16.42 8.18 0.55
N THR A 326 -15.99 7.45 -0.48
CA THR A 326 -16.19 6.02 -0.60
C THR A 326 -14.84 5.33 -0.41
N MET A 327 -14.79 4.38 0.51
CA MET A 327 -13.62 3.56 0.78
C MET A 327 -13.82 2.16 0.23
N PHE A 328 -12.84 1.66 -0.52
CA PHE A 328 -12.77 0.29 -1.00
C PHE A 328 -11.62 -0.43 -0.31
N ILE A 329 -11.84 -1.68 0.09
CA ILE A 329 -10.82 -2.52 0.73
C ILE A 329 -10.86 -3.87 0.04
N LEU A 330 -9.72 -4.32 -0.50
CA LEU A 330 -9.62 -5.59 -1.20
C LEU A 330 -8.19 -6.15 -1.18
N PRO A 331 -8.01 -7.49 -1.22
CA PRO A 331 -6.75 -8.08 -1.63
C PRO A 331 -6.57 -7.96 -3.15
N GLU A 332 -5.32 -7.95 -3.61
CA GLU A 332 -5.02 -7.92 -5.04
C GLU A 332 -5.28 -9.28 -5.73
N PHE A 333 -5.22 -10.38 -4.98
CA PHE A 333 -5.59 -11.75 -5.35
C PHE A 333 -5.59 -12.63 -4.10
N GLY A 334 -5.92 -13.93 -4.26
CA GLY A 334 -5.78 -14.94 -3.22
C GLY A 334 -4.39 -15.58 -3.20
N ARG A 335 -4.31 -16.84 -2.72
CA ARG A 335 -3.08 -17.63 -2.72
C ARG A 335 -3.41 -19.07 -3.12
N ASP A 336 -2.39 -19.81 -3.55
CA ASP A 336 -2.54 -21.18 -3.96
C ASP A 336 -3.02 -22.05 -2.80
N PRO A 337 -3.83 -23.09 -3.07
CA PRO A 337 -4.34 -23.98 -2.02
C PRO A 337 -3.22 -24.81 -1.40
N ASP A 338 -3.35 -25.10 -0.12
CA ASP A 338 -2.41 -25.95 0.60
C ASP A 338 -2.27 -27.33 -0.07
N GLY A 339 -1.06 -27.86 -0.11
CA GLY A 339 -0.75 -29.10 -0.79
C GLY A 339 -0.70 -29.03 -2.32
N SER A 340 -0.86 -27.85 -2.92
CA SER A 340 -0.67 -27.66 -4.36
C SER A 340 0.79 -27.86 -4.77
N ALA A 341 1.01 -28.19 -6.06
CA ALA A 341 2.35 -28.31 -6.64
C ALA A 341 3.14 -26.98 -6.64
N THR A 342 2.46 -25.87 -6.39
CA THR A 342 3.01 -24.51 -6.35
C THR A 342 3.39 -24.05 -4.94
N ASN A 343 3.54 -24.96 -3.99
CA ASN A 343 3.88 -24.72 -2.58
C ASN A 343 2.78 -24.05 -1.73
N GLY A 344 1.52 -24.17 -2.13
CA GLY A 344 0.40 -23.71 -1.29
C GLY A 344 0.41 -22.21 -1.04
N PHE A 345 0.06 -21.80 0.18
CA PHE A 345 -0.08 -20.39 0.56
C PHE A 345 1.21 -19.56 0.40
N PHE A 346 2.37 -20.18 0.20
CA PHE A 346 3.62 -19.46 -0.09
C PHE A 346 3.57 -18.77 -1.44
N ASN A 347 2.71 -19.23 -2.32
CA ASN A 347 2.64 -18.77 -3.70
C ASN A 347 1.24 -18.30 -4.10
N HIS A 348 1.16 -17.69 -5.29
CA HIS A 348 -0.07 -17.22 -5.90
C HIS A 348 0.00 -17.30 -7.43
N ARG A 349 0.69 -18.32 -7.95
CA ARG A 349 0.94 -18.52 -9.40
C ARG A 349 0.04 -19.57 -10.01
N GLY A 350 -0.77 -20.26 -9.20
CA GLY A 350 -1.71 -21.28 -9.66
C GLY A 350 -2.97 -20.71 -10.29
N ASP A 351 -3.74 -21.60 -10.93
CA ASP A 351 -5.04 -21.29 -11.53
C ASP A 351 -6.22 -21.68 -10.62
N ALA A 352 -5.94 -22.02 -9.37
CA ALA A 352 -6.97 -22.45 -8.42
C ALA A 352 -7.92 -21.28 -8.09
N GLU A 353 -9.15 -21.61 -7.73
CA GLU A 353 -10.16 -20.65 -7.30
C GLU A 353 -9.65 -19.79 -6.13
N SER A 354 -8.98 -20.41 -5.15
CA SER A 354 -8.41 -19.71 -4.00
C SER A 354 -7.30 -18.70 -4.35
N THR A 355 -6.70 -18.84 -5.54
CA THR A 355 -5.69 -17.88 -6.05
C THR A 355 -6.36 -16.74 -6.78
N ARG A 356 -7.39 -17.03 -7.59
CA ARG A 356 -8.01 -16.08 -8.50
C ARG A 356 -9.20 -15.34 -7.91
N SER A 357 -9.84 -15.89 -6.87
CA SER A 357 -10.98 -15.28 -6.20
C SER A 357 -10.61 -14.77 -4.82
N THR A 358 -11.06 -13.56 -4.53
CA THR A 358 -10.93 -12.89 -3.24
C THR A 358 -12.22 -12.11 -2.93
N TRP A 359 -12.15 -11.10 -2.11
CA TRP A 359 -13.30 -10.29 -1.68
C TRP A 359 -13.01 -8.79 -1.85
N MET A 360 -14.07 -7.99 -1.82
CA MET A 360 -13.97 -6.54 -1.73
C MET A 360 -15.06 -6.01 -0.80
N MET A 361 -14.68 -5.08 0.05
CA MET A 361 -15.60 -4.33 0.90
C MET A 361 -15.64 -2.87 0.46
N ALA A 362 -16.84 -2.30 0.37
CA ALA A 362 -17.02 -0.87 0.13
C ALA A 362 -17.81 -0.22 1.26
N LEU A 363 -17.40 0.98 1.67
CA LEU A 363 -18.03 1.79 2.71
C LEU A 363 -18.18 3.24 2.25
N GLY A 364 -19.11 3.96 2.84
CA GLY A 364 -19.25 5.41 2.66
C GLY A 364 -20.34 5.81 1.69
N THR A 365 -20.14 6.95 1.02
CA THR A 365 -21.24 7.66 0.33
C THR A 365 -21.86 6.94 -0.84
N ALA A 366 -21.11 6.08 -1.52
CA ALA A 366 -21.63 5.32 -2.65
C ALA A 366 -22.36 4.03 -2.24
N VAL A 367 -22.33 3.66 -0.96
CA VAL A 367 -23.04 2.49 -0.45
C VAL A 367 -24.44 2.89 -0.02
N GLU A 368 -25.42 2.69 -0.90
CA GLU A 368 -26.82 3.01 -0.58
C GLU A 368 -27.44 2.03 0.42
N LYS A 369 -27.11 0.75 0.28
CA LYS A 369 -27.59 -0.33 1.15
C LYS A 369 -26.45 -1.27 1.50
N PRO A 370 -26.13 -1.43 2.78
CA PRO A 370 -25.22 -2.50 3.22
C PRO A 370 -25.77 -3.86 2.82
N GLY A 371 -24.87 -4.80 2.53
CA GLY A 371 -25.28 -6.14 2.14
C GLY A 371 -24.15 -7.00 1.58
N LEU A 372 -24.52 -8.20 1.18
CA LEU A 372 -23.64 -9.20 0.57
C LEU A 372 -23.97 -9.33 -0.92
N ILE A 373 -22.95 -9.24 -1.76
CA ILE A 373 -23.01 -9.48 -3.21
C ILE A 373 -22.25 -10.77 -3.50
N GLU A 374 -22.95 -11.79 -3.95
CA GLU A 374 -22.38 -13.12 -4.22
C GLU A 374 -21.99 -13.29 -5.69
N ARG A 375 -22.53 -12.45 -6.60
CA ARG A 375 -22.14 -12.52 -8.00
C ARG A 375 -20.68 -12.16 -8.20
N PRO A 376 -19.98 -12.81 -9.13
CA PRO A 376 -18.60 -12.43 -9.44
C PRO A 376 -18.50 -11.01 -9.98
N VAL A 377 -17.45 -10.31 -9.56
CA VAL A 377 -17.03 -8.99 -10.03
C VAL A 377 -15.54 -9.08 -10.37
N ARG A 378 -15.12 -8.45 -11.46
CA ARG A 378 -13.73 -8.53 -11.89
C ARG A 378 -12.89 -7.42 -11.26
N HIS A 379 -11.63 -7.68 -10.96
CA HIS A 379 -10.70 -6.65 -10.46
C HIS A 379 -10.65 -5.40 -11.33
N VAL A 380 -10.67 -5.57 -12.65
CA VAL A 380 -10.63 -4.46 -13.61
C VAL A 380 -11.87 -3.56 -13.56
N ASP A 381 -12.96 -4.02 -12.96
CA ASP A 381 -14.21 -3.26 -12.84
C ASP A 381 -14.09 -2.15 -11.77
N LEU A 382 -13.08 -2.21 -10.88
CA LEU A 382 -12.87 -1.18 -9.87
C LEU A 382 -12.44 0.16 -10.48
N CYS A 383 -11.55 0.16 -11.48
CA CYS A 383 -11.07 1.38 -12.12
C CYS A 383 -12.21 2.26 -12.66
N PRO A 384 -13.09 1.77 -13.58
CA PRO A 384 -14.20 2.58 -14.09
C PRO A 384 -15.24 2.93 -13.02
N THR A 385 -15.39 2.09 -11.99
CA THR A 385 -16.25 2.38 -10.83
C THR A 385 -15.75 3.59 -10.07
N VAL A 386 -14.50 3.59 -9.64
CA VAL A 386 -13.90 4.70 -8.89
C VAL A 386 -13.83 5.96 -9.76
N ALA A 387 -13.49 5.84 -11.04
CA ALA A 387 -13.46 6.95 -11.97
C ALA A 387 -14.84 7.63 -12.09
N GLY A 388 -15.90 6.84 -12.22
CA GLY A 388 -17.27 7.35 -12.29
C GLY A 388 -17.69 8.06 -11.00
N LEU A 389 -17.40 7.48 -9.83
CA LEU A 389 -17.65 8.11 -8.52
C LEU A 389 -16.92 9.46 -8.37
N LEU A 390 -15.74 9.59 -8.92
CA LEU A 390 -14.98 10.84 -8.94
C LEU A 390 -15.47 11.85 -9.99
N GLY A 391 -16.40 11.45 -10.87
CA GLY A 391 -16.98 12.27 -11.92
C GLY A 391 -16.18 12.28 -13.22
N CYS A 392 -15.32 11.29 -13.45
CA CYS A 392 -14.66 11.13 -14.76
C CYS A 392 -15.66 10.75 -15.84
N PRO A 393 -15.52 11.26 -17.07
CA PRO A 393 -16.26 10.77 -18.22
C PRO A 393 -16.05 9.26 -18.42
N ARG A 394 -17.01 8.62 -19.07
CA ARG A 394 -16.91 7.20 -19.39
C ARG A 394 -15.68 6.93 -20.25
N MET A 395 -14.98 5.86 -19.91
CA MET A 395 -13.77 5.40 -20.58
C MET A 395 -14.04 4.06 -21.27
N GLU A 396 -13.36 3.83 -22.39
CA GLU A 396 -13.36 2.52 -23.06
C GLU A 396 -12.30 1.64 -22.40
N LEU A 397 -12.73 0.76 -21.51
CA LEU A 397 -11.90 -0.18 -20.75
C LEU A 397 -12.48 -1.59 -20.86
N GLN A 398 -11.66 -2.60 -20.55
CA GLN A 398 -12.16 -3.96 -20.40
C GLN A 398 -13.04 -4.11 -19.15
N GLY A 399 -12.75 -3.33 -18.10
CA GLY A 399 -13.58 -3.20 -16.92
C GLY A 399 -14.86 -2.42 -17.22
N VAL A 400 -15.93 -2.76 -16.50
CA VAL A 400 -17.19 -2.04 -16.53
C VAL A 400 -17.53 -1.55 -15.12
N PRO A 401 -18.21 -0.40 -14.99
CA PRO A 401 -18.63 0.06 -13.68
C PRO A 401 -19.49 -0.99 -12.95
N ILE A 402 -19.22 -1.17 -11.67
CA ILE A 402 -19.96 -2.10 -10.80
C ILE A 402 -21.36 -1.52 -10.57
N SER A 403 -22.39 -2.29 -10.94
CA SER A 403 -23.79 -1.81 -11.03
C SER A 403 -24.42 -1.44 -9.67
N GLU A 404 -23.85 -1.88 -8.58
CA GLU A 404 -24.30 -1.60 -7.22
C GLU A 404 -23.95 -0.18 -6.76
N PHE A 405 -23.13 0.53 -7.50
CA PHE A 405 -22.80 1.92 -7.23
C PHE A 405 -23.51 2.85 -8.21
N ARG A 406 -24.07 3.94 -7.69
CA ARG A 406 -24.58 5.03 -8.52
C ARG A 406 -23.42 5.89 -9.03
N ILE A 407 -23.18 5.85 -10.31
CA ILE A 407 -22.10 6.54 -11.00
C ILE A 407 -22.66 7.55 -11.98
#